data_0621801e8f187ef43caf71df0695a9a2
#
_entry.id   0621801e8f187ef43caf71df0695a9a2
#
_cell.length_a   1.000
_cell.length_b   1.000
_cell.length_c   1.000
_cell.angle_alpha   90.00
_cell.angle_beta   90.00
_cell.angle_gamma   90.00
#
_symmetry.space_group_name_H-M   'P 1'
#
loop_
_entity.id
_entity.type
_entity.pdbx_description
1 polymer ?
#
loop_
_entity_poly.entity_id
_entity_poly.type
_entity_poly.pdbx_seq_one_letter_code
_entity_poly.pdbx_strand_id
1 'polypeptide(L)'
;MVLHKGKIAEMATGEGKTLVATLPVFLNALAGKGVHVVTVNDYLSKRDSEWMGPLYMFHGLSVDCIDKHQPNSPARRKAYACNITFGTNNEFGFDYLRDNMAVSMDDLVQRKHHFAIVDEVDSVLIDDARTPLIISGPV
;
A
#
# COMPACT_ATOMS: atom_id res chain seq x y z
N MET A 1 0.00 5.94 -18.22
CA MET A 1 0.64 4.93 -19.09
C MET A 1 1.99 4.47 -18.58
N VAL A 2 2.86 5.38 -18.15
CA VAL A 2 4.21 5.03 -17.66
C VAL A 2 4.16 4.07 -16.48
N LEU A 3 3.39 4.38 -15.43
CA LEU A 3 3.27 3.56 -14.23
C LEU A 3 2.63 2.20 -14.52
N HIS A 4 1.64 2.15 -15.39
CA HIS A 4 0.99 0.88 -15.77
C HIS A 4 1.99 -0.08 -16.45
N LYS A 5 2.98 0.43 -17.13
CA LYS A 5 4.06 -0.36 -17.75
C LYS A 5 5.18 -0.76 -16.79
N GLY A 6 5.05 -0.50 -15.49
CA GLY A 6 6.05 -0.84 -14.49
C GLY A 6 7.28 0.06 -14.52
N LYS A 7 7.14 1.31 -14.92
CA LYS A 7 8.23 2.28 -15.02
C LYS A 7 8.13 3.37 -13.95
N ILE A 8 9.19 4.13 -13.77
CA ILE A 8 9.24 5.28 -12.88
C ILE A 8 8.80 6.53 -13.64
N ALA A 9 7.85 7.27 -13.05
CA ALA A 9 7.43 8.58 -13.55
C ALA A 9 7.92 9.67 -12.61
N GLU A 10 8.58 10.67 -13.16
CA GLU A 10 9.03 11.84 -12.41
C GLU A 10 8.06 13.01 -12.62
N MET A 11 7.59 13.58 -11.51
CA MET A 11 6.72 14.75 -11.52
C MET A 11 7.20 15.74 -10.47
N ALA A 12 7.20 17.01 -10.80
CA ALA A 12 7.57 18.07 -9.86
C ALA A 12 6.51 18.23 -8.75
N THR A 13 6.91 18.83 -7.64
CA THR A 13 6.01 19.13 -6.53
C THR A 13 4.87 20.04 -6.99
N GLY A 14 3.64 19.70 -6.61
CA GLY A 14 2.46 20.49 -6.95
C GLY A 14 1.81 20.17 -8.29
N GLU A 15 2.27 19.15 -9.00
CA GLU A 15 1.70 18.73 -10.30
C GLU A 15 0.53 17.76 -10.19
N GLY A 16 0.01 17.55 -8.99
CA GLY A 16 -1.18 16.72 -8.78
C GLY A 16 -0.93 15.22 -8.84
N LYS A 17 0.18 14.75 -8.31
CA LYS A 17 0.58 13.33 -8.32
C LYS A 17 -0.50 12.40 -7.76
N THR A 18 -1.12 12.78 -6.66
CA THR A 18 -2.17 11.98 -6.00
C THR A 18 -3.35 11.72 -6.94
N LEU A 19 -3.78 12.76 -7.65
CA LEU A 19 -4.88 12.64 -8.61
C LEU A 19 -4.47 11.85 -9.84
N VAL A 20 -3.27 12.10 -10.38
CA VAL A 20 -2.75 11.40 -11.57
C VAL A 20 -2.57 9.91 -11.29
N ALA A 21 -2.15 9.53 -10.09
CA ALA A 21 -1.97 8.13 -9.70
C ALA A 21 -3.29 7.34 -9.69
N THR A 22 -4.44 7.99 -9.63
CA THR A 22 -5.75 7.30 -9.62
C THR A 22 -5.98 6.46 -10.88
N LEU A 23 -5.51 6.91 -12.03
CA LEU A 23 -5.72 6.20 -13.30
C LEU A 23 -5.02 4.83 -13.34
N PRO A 24 -3.70 4.70 -13.10
CA PRO A 24 -3.05 3.40 -13.08
C PRO A 24 -3.51 2.52 -11.92
N VAL A 25 -3.85 3.09 -10.77
CA VAL A 25 -4.42 2.34 -9.63
C VAL A 25 -5.78 1.75 -10.03
N PHE A 26 -6.67 2.55 -10.58
CA PHE A 26 -7.98 2.10 -11.05
C PHE A 26 -7.85 0.99 -12.09
N LEU A 27 -7.01 1.18 -13.09
CA LEU A 27 -6.81 0.24 -14.17
C LEU A 27 -6.32 -1.13 -13.66
N ASN A 28 -5.37 -1.14 -12.74
CA ASN A 28 -4.86 -2.39 -12.17
C ASN A 28 -5.82 -3.01 -11.15
N ALA A 29 -6.62 -2.22 -10.46
CA ALA A 29 -7.62 -2.71 -9.52
C ALA A 29 -8.76 -3.45 -10.22
N LEU A 30 -9.07 -3.14 -11.48
CA LEU A 30 -10.08 -3.84 -12.26
C LEU A 30 -9.78 -5.34 -12.43
N ALA A 31 -8.52 -5.74 -12.33
CA ALA A 31 -8.14 -7.15 -12.40
C ALA A 31 -8.60 -7.97 -11.17
N GLY A 32 -9.04 -7.30 -10.09
CA GLY A 32 -9.52 -7.97 -8.86
C GLY A 32 -8.43 -8.58 -7.99
N LYS A 33 -7.16 -8.37 -8.30
CA LYS A 33 -6.01 -9.00 -7.61
C LYS A 33 -5.41 -8.16 -6.50
N GLY A 34 -5.88 -6.94 -6.32
CA GLY A 34 -5.41 -6.00 -5.31
C GLY A 34 -4.26 -5.11 -5.78
N VAL A 35 -4.35 -3.86 -5.38
CA VAL A 35 -3.34 -2.83 -5.66
C VAL A 35 -2.90 -2.23 -4.33
N HIS A 36 -1.59 -2.15 -4.10
CA HIS A 36 -1.02 -1.45 -2.96
C HIS A 36 -0.56 -0.07 -3.38
N VAL A 37 -0.94 0.95 -2.61
CA VAL A 37 -0.45 2.32 -2.76
C VAL A 37 0.44 2.64 -1.56
N VAL A 38 1.73 2.76 -1.80
CA VAL A 38 2.76 2.87 -0.77
C VAL A 38 3.22 4.31 -0.65
N THR A 39 3.20 4.84 0.55
CA THR A 39 3.68 6.20 0.87
C THR A 39 4.75 6.15 1.96
N VAL A 40 5.37 7.31 2.26
CA VAL A 40 6.48 7.37 3.23
C VAL A 40 6.04 7.56 4.68
N ASN A 41 4.81 8.03 4.92
CA ASN A 41 4.30 8.21 6.28
C ASN A 41 2.79 7.94 6.37
N ASP A 42 2.36 7.69 7.60
CA ASP A 42 0.97 7.32 7.91
C ASP A 42 -0.02 8.48 7.66
N TYR A 43 0.42 9.71 7.83
CA TYR A 43 -0.43 10.87 7.52
C TYR A 43 -0.82 10.89 6.05
N LEU A 44 0.15 10.71 5.15
CA LEU A 44 -0.11 10.68 3.71
C LEU A 44 -0.98 9.49 3.32
N SER A 45 -0.72 8.32 3.86
CA SER A 45 -1.52 7.13 3.52
C SER A 45 -2.98 7.29 3.95
N LYS A 46 -3.22 7.79 5.15
CA LYS A 46 -4.57 8.06 5.65
C LYS A 46 -5.27 9.15 4.84
N ARG A 47 -4.59 10.28 4.63
CA ARG A 47 -5.12 11.39 3.84
C ARG A 47 -5.50 10.97 2.43
N ASP A 48 -4.58 10.30 1.73
CA ASP A 48 -4.80 9.93 0.34
C ASP A 48 -5.89 8.87 0.21
N SER A 49 -6.00 7.95 1.16
CA SER A 49 -7.09 6.98 1.19
C SER A 49 -8.45 7.65 1.40
N GLU A 50 -8.50 8.70 2.23
CA GLU A 50 -9.73 9.45 2.49
C GLU A 50 -10.13 10.35 1.32
N TRP A 51 -9.16 10.96 0.64
CA TRP A 51 -9.41 11.87 -0.47
C TRP A 51 -9.77 11.13 -1.75
N MET A 52 -9.05 10.05 -2.07
CA MET A 52 -9.24 9.31 -3.31
C MET A 52 -10.18 8.11 -3.15
N GLY A 53 -10.40 7.65 -1.93
CA GLY A 53 -11.30 6.52 -1.65
C GLY A 53 -12.70 6.69 -2.24
N PRO A 54 -13.38 7.83 -2.04
CA PRO A 54 -14.70 8.06 -2.62
C PRO A 54 -14.74 7.94 -4.15
N LEU A 55 -13.68 8.37 -4.84
CA LEU A 55 -13.57 8.23 -6.30
C LEU A 55 -13.54 6.76 -6.72
N TYR A 56 -12.73 5.94 -6.05
CA TYR A 56 -12.65 4.51 -6.34
C TYR A 56 -13.94 3.78 -5.97
N MET A 57 -14.52 4.10 -4.81
CA MET A 57 -15.77 3.49 -4.35
C MET A 57 -16.95 3.84 -5.25
N PHE A 58 -16.97 5.02 -5.83
CA PHE A 58 -17.95 5.42 -6.84
C PHE A 58 -17.94 4.47 -8.05
N HIS A 59 -16.77 3.94 -8.41
CA HIS A 59 -16.60 2.96 -9.48
C HIS A 59 -16.72 1.50 -9.03
N GLY A 60 -17.20 1.26 -7.82
CA GLY A 60 -17.44 -0.09 -7.30
C GLY A 60 -16.22 -0.80 -6.73
N LEU A 61 -15.13 -0.08 -6.48
CA LEU A 61 -13.91 -0.65 -5.88
C LEU A 61 -13.89 -0.43 -4.37
N SER A 62 -13.40 -1.43 -3.63
CA SER A 62 -13.19 -1.31 -2.19
C SER A 62 -11.82 -0.71 -1.88
N VAL A 63 -11.76 0.16 -0.87
CA VAL A 63 -10.55 0.89 -0.47
C VAL A 63 -10.41 0.85 1.04
N ASP A 64 -9.21 0.60 1.53
CA ASP A 64 -8.89 0.74 2.94
C ASP A 64 -7.41 1.15 3.12
N CYS A 65 -7.07 1.52 4.36
CA CYS A 65 -5.72 1.93 4.74
C CYS A 65 -5.27 1.08 5.93
N ILE A 66 -4.13 0.38 5.79
CA ILE A 66 -3.62 -0.48 6.86
C ILE A 66 -3.12 0.29 8.08
N ASP A 67 -2.70 1.55 7.91
CA ASP A 67 -2.25 2.40 9.02
C ASP A 67 -3.38 2.76 10.00
N LYS A 68 -4.64 2.52 9.64
CA LYS A 68 -5.82 2.73 10.50
C LYS A 68 -6.13 1.53 11.38
N HIS A 69 -5.47 0.41 11.20
CA HIS A 69 -5.80 -0.86 11.85
C HIS A 69 -4.60 -1.42 12.60
N GLN A 70 -4.88 -2.17 13.67
CA GLN A 70 -3.84 -2.82 14.46
C GLN A 70 -3.19 -3.97 13.69
N PRO A 71 -1.87 -4.21 13.90
CA PRO A 71 -1.18 -5.36 13.30
C PRO A 71 -1.85 -6.69 13.67
N ASN A 72 -1.82 -7.63 12.73
CA ASN A 72 -2.39 -8.99 12.88
C ASN A 72 -3.89 -9.02 13.25
N SER A 73 -4.61 -7.91 13.07
CA SER A 73 -6.04 -7.85 13.37
C SER A 73 -6.89 -8.35 12.20
N PRO A 74 -8.12 -8.81 12.46
CA PRO A 74 -9.08 -9.12 11.39
C PRO A 74 -9.38 -7.90 10.50
N ALA A 75 -9.41 -6.70 11.07
CA ALA A 75 -9.61 -5.45 10.34
C ALA A 75 -8.47 -5.20 9.34
N ARG A 76 -7.21 -5.43 9.73
CA ARG A 76 -6.06 -5.28 8.84
C ARG A 76 -6.05 -6.33 7.72
N ARG A 77 -6.42 -7.56 8.04
CA ARG A 77 -6.60 -8.63 7.05
C ARG A 77 -7.66 -8.27 6.03
N LYS A 78 -8.78 -7.70 6.49
CA LYS A 78 -9.86 -7.20 5.63
C LYS A 78 -9.40 -6.05 4.75
N ALA A 79 -8.53 -5.16 5.26
CA ALA A 79 -7.94 -4.07 4.48
C ALA A 79 -7.12 -4.60 3.30
N TYR A 80 -6.31 -5.62 3.52
CA TYR A 80 -5.56 -6.26 2.43
C TYR A 80 -6.44 -6.98 1.41
N ALA A 81 -7.65 -7.39 1.81
CA ALA A 81 -8.60 -8.01 0.89
C ALA A 81 -9.33 -6.99 0.00
N CYS A 82 -9.22 -5.70 0.26
CA CYS A 82 -9.78 -4.65 -0.58
C CYS A 82 -9.11 -4.60 -1.96
N ASN A 83 -9.80 -4.03 -2.93
CA ASN A 83 -9.25 -3.83 -4.27
C ASN A 83 -8.04 -2.88 -4.24
N ILE A 84 -8.07 -1.87 -3.38
CA ILE A 84 -7.01 -0.88 -3.22
C ILE A 84 -6.68 -0.77 -1.74
N THR A 85 -5.39 -0.92 -1.41
CA THR A 85 -4.88 -0.84 -0.04
C THR A 85 -3.81 0.24 0.04
N PHE A 86 -4.07 1.27 0.85
CA PHE A 86 -3.09 2.31 1.16
C PHE A 86 -2.29 1.93 2.40
N GLY A 87 -1.03 2.34 2.45
CA GLY A 87 -0.21 2.13 3.63
C GLY A 87 1.17 2.73 3.48
N THR A 88 1.90 2.80 4.61
CA THR A 88 3.30 3.17 4.60
C THR A 88 4.18 2.00 4.19
N ASN A 89 5.34 2.32 3.63
CA ASN A 89 6.34 1.32 3.27
C ASN A 89 6.75 0.45 4.46
N ASN A 90 6.90 1.06 5.65
CA ASN A 90 7.25 0.33 6.86
C ASN A 90 6.18 -0.69 7.27
N GLU A 91 4.91 -0.30 7.26
CA GLU A 91 3.80 -1.17 7.65
C GLU A 91 3.61 -2.34 6.67
N PHE A 92 3.72 -2.09 5.37
CA PHE A 92 3.73 -3.17 4.38
C PHE A 92 4.91 -4.13 4.62
N GLY A 93 6.09 -3.58 4.89
CA GLY A 93 7.28 -4.38 5.16
C GLY A 93 7.16 -5.20 6.45
N PHE A 94 6.65 -4.62 7.53
CA PHE A 94 6.42 -5.34 8.78
C PHE A 94 5.38 -6.45 8.63
N ASP A 95 4.30 -6.21 7.90
CA ASP A 95 3.30 -7.25 7.66
C ASP A 95 3.88 -8.39 6.83
N TYR A 96 4.71 -8.10 5.85
CA TYR A 96 5.43 -9.11 5.08
C TYR A 96 6.34 -9.96 5.97
N LEU A 97 7.09 -9.33 6.87
CA LEU A 97 7.95 -10.06 7.82
C LEU A 97 7.12 -10.93 8.78
N ARG A 98 6.01 -10.40 9.31
CA ARG A 98 5.13 -11.17 10.19
C ARG A 98 4.50 -12.36 9.46
N ASP A 99 4.11 -12.18 8.21
CA ASP A 99 3.56 -13.27 7.40
C ASP A 99 4.59 -14.38 7.16
N ASN A 100 5.86 -14.04 6.96
CA ASN A 100 6.94 -15.02 6.84
C ASN A 100 7.22 -15.77 8.15
N MET A 101 6.85 -15.21 9.29
CA MET A 101 6.96 -15.85 10.62
C MET A 101 5.71 -16.62 11.01
N ALA A 102 4.65 -16.55 10.22
CA ALA A 102 3.37 -17.19 10.53
C ALA A 102 3.50 -18.71 10.52
N VAL A 103 2.88 -19.37 11.50
CA VAL A 103 2.91 -20.82 11.66
C VAL A 103 1.80 -21.49 10.84
N SER A 104 0.74 -20.76 10.53
CA SER A 104 -0.44 -21.25 9.84
C SER A 104 -0.90 -20.24 8.78
N MET A 105 -1.56 -20.74 7.74
CA MET A 105 -2.14 -19.89 6.69
C MET A 105 -3.18 -18.90 7.25
N ASP A 106 -3.85 -19.23 8.34
CA ASP A 106 -4.86 -18.39 8.97
C ASP A 106 -4.24 -17.15 9.65
N ASP A 107 -2.93 -17.17 9.94
CA ASP A 107 -2.22 -16.07 10.56
C ASP A 107 -1.71 -15.04 9.53
N LEU A 108 -1.82 -15.34 8.24
CA LEU A 108 -1.40 -14.44 7.17
C LEU A 108 -2.38 -13.26 7.02
N VAL A 109 -1.85 -12.05 6.88
CA VAL A 109 -2.66 -10.85 6.65
C VAL A 109 -2.63 -10.38 5.21
N GLN A 110 -1.49 -10.52 4.53
CA GLN A 110 -1.33 -10.18 3.12
C GLN A 110 -1.77 -11.32 2.22
N ARG A 111 -2.36 -10.97 1.10
CA ARG A 111 -2.60 -11.91 0.00
C ARG A 111 -1.49 -11.80 -1.05
N LYS A 112 -1.57 -12.61 -2.10
CA LYS A 112 -0.59 -12.60 -3.18
C LYS A 112 -0.45 -11.18 -3.77
N HIS A 113 0.79 -10.73 -3.92
CA HIS A 113 1.10 -9.43 -4.49
C HIS A 113 0.80 -9.43 -5.99
N HIS A 114 0.22 -8.34 -6.48
CA HIS A 114 -0.09 -8.15 -7.89
C HIS A 114 0.54 -6.87 -8.44
N PHE A 115 0.20 -5.73 -7.86
CA PHE A 115 0.67 -4.42 -8.34
C PHE A 115 0.82 -3.47 -7.16
N ALA A 116 1.88 -2.68 -7.20
CA ALA A 116 2.11 -1.64 -6.20
C ALA A 116 2.58 -0.35 -6.87
N ILE A 117 2.06 0.77 -6.40
CA ILE A 117 2.56 2.10 -6.74
C ILE A 117 3.27 2.65 -5.51
N VAL A 118 4.53 3.01 -5.67
CA VAL A 118 5.35 3.59 -4.61
C VAL A 118 5.51 5.08 -4.89
N ASP A 119 4.93 5.90 -4.02
CA ASP A 119 5.14 7.35 -4.05
C ASP A 119 6.39 7.71 -3.26
N GLU A 120 7.03 8.82 -3.64
CA GLU A 120 8.29 9.26 -3.01
C GLU A 120 9.36 8.15 -3.05
N VAL A 121 9.53 7.53 -4.22
CA VAL A 121 10.39 6.36 -4.40
C VAL A 121 11.86 6.62 -4.06
N ASP A 122 12.33 7.83 -4.21
CA ASP A 122 13.66 8.27 -3.80
C ASP A 122 13.85 8.17 -2.28
N SER A 123 12.85 8.58 -1.48
CA SER A 123 12.88 8.40 -0.04
C SER A 123 12.88 6.93 0.36
N VAL A 124 12.03 6.12 -0.27
CA VAL A 124 11.86 4.70 0.08
C VAL A 124 13.07 3.86 -0.33
N LEU A 125 13.57 4.04 -1.56
CA LEU A 125 14.57 3.16 -2.15
C LEU A 125 16.01 3.69 -2.05
N ILE A 126 16.20 4.96 -1.73
CA ILE A 126 17.52 5.59 -1.64
C ILE A 126 17.77 6.05 -0.19
N ASP A 127 17.01 7.01 0.32
CA ASP A 127 17.27 7.64 1.62
C ASP A 127 17.12 6.65 2.78
N ASP A 128 16.04 5.85 2.78
CA ASP A 128 15.71 4.89 3.84
C ASP A 128 16.08 3.45 3.50
N ALA A 129 16.70 3.21 2.35
CA ALA A 129 16.97 1.85 1.85
C ALA A 129 17.88 1.03 2.76
N ARG A 130 18.72 1.68 3.55
CA ARG A 130 19.65 1.02 4.48
C ARG A 130 19.08 0.83 5.89
N THR A 131 17.91 1.38 6.18
CA THR A 131 17.27 1.24 7.48
C THR A 131 16.57 -0.11 7.55
N PRO A 132 17.03 -1.05 8.40
CA PRO A 132 16.40 -2.35 8.48
C PRO A 132 15.05 -2.28 9.19
N LEU A 133 14.11 -3.12 8.78
CA LEU A 133 12.90 -3.40 9.53
C LEU A 133 13.17 -4.58 10.45
N ILE A 134 13.03 -4.37 11.76
CA ILE A 134 13.37 -5.38 12.77
C ILE A 134 12.15 -5.65 13.63
N ILE A 135 11.79 -6.92 13.77
CA ILE A 135 10.82 -7.38 14.75
C ILE A 135 11.59 -8.11 15.84
N SER A 136 11.51 -7.61 17.07
CA SER A 136 12.14 -8.24 18.21
C SER A 136 11.15 -8.37 19.37
N GLY A 137 11.42 -9.32 20.26
CA GLY A 137 10.64 -9.55 21.45
C GLY A 137 11.48 -10.20 22.54
N PRO A 138 10.97 -10.24 23.77
CA PRO A 138 11.66 -10.95 24.86
C PRO A 138 11.81 -12.42 24.52
N VAL A 139 12.93 -12.97 24.87
CA VAL A 139 13.25 -14.40 24.74
C VAL A 139 12.73 -15.13 25.96
#